data_48685cd347b1617371d73201d9d1ee4a
#
_entry.id   48685cd347b1617371d73201d9d1ee4a
#
_cell.length_a   1.000
_cell.length_b   1.000
_cell.length_c   1.000
_cell.angle_alpha   90.00
_cell.angle_beta   90.00
_cell.angle_gamma   90.00
#
_symmetry.space_group_name_H-M   'P 1'
#
loop_
_entity.id
_entity.type
_entity.pdbx_description
1 polymer ?
#
loop_
_entity_poly.entity_id
_entity_poly.type
_entity_poly.pdbx_seq_one_letter_code
_entity_poly.pdbx_strand_id
1 'polypeptide(L)'
;RSSDLGPLLRDFFAKVATDDLRFRFLSGVNSVSDDQIARMVDVDHKQTEDFLAFADGALVATGLVASDEARDRAEVAIVVRGDHKNRGIGWTLLGHIAEHARSLGIRFLESVEDRHNQAAIEVERDLGFSVKPYGDDPTLVVVSKQLCR
;
A
#
# COMPACT_ATOMS: atom_id res chain seq x y z
N ARG A 1 -0.63 11.47 -16.13
CA ARG A 1 0.31 10.88 -17.09
C ARG A 1 1.52 10.33 -16.37
N SER A 2 2.11 9.27 -16.92
CA SER A 2 3.29 8.66 -16.32
C SER A 2 4.49 9.63 -16.27
N SER A 3 4.60 10.56 -17.22
CA SER A 3 5.66 11.56 -17.24
C SER A 3 5.57 12.55 -16.07
N ASP A 4 4.38 12.75 -15.51
CA ASP A 4 4.16 13.65 -14.38
C ASP A 4 4.19 12.91 -13.04
N LEU A 5 4.03 11.59 -13.06
CA LEU A 5 3.90 10.80 -11.84
C LEU A 5 5.23 10.69 -11.07
N GLY A 6 6.36 10.56 -11.78
CA GLY A 6 7.66 10.46 -11.13
C GLY A 6 7.95 11.62 -10.19
N PRO A 7 7.87 12.88 -10.65
CA PRO A 7 8.05 14.04 -9.79
C PRO A 7 7.06 14.10 -8.64
N LEU A 8 5.79 13.75 -8.87
CA LEU A 8 4.76 13.72 -7.83
C LEU A 8 5.10 12.71 -6.74
N LEU A 9 5.53 11.50 -7.12
CA LEU A 9 5.91 10.46 -6.16
C LEU A 9 7.16 10.88 -5.38
N ARG A 10 8.14 11.47 -6.05
CA ARG A 10 9.37 11.90 -5.41
C ARG A 10 9.07 12.95 -4.34
N ASP A 11 8.24 13.95 -4.66
CA ASP A 11 7.81 14.96 -3.71
C ASP A 11 7.00 14.36 -2.56
N PHE A 12 6.10 13.45 -2.89
CA PHE A 12 5.28 12.76 -1.89
C PHE A 12 6.14 12.01 -0.87
N PHE A 13 7.08 11.17 -1.35
CA PHE A 13 7.91 10.36 -0.45
C PHE A 13 8.86 11.21 0.38
N ALA A 14 9.24 12.38 -0.11
CA ALA A 14 10.05 13.31 0.69
C ALA A 14 9.28 13.81 1.92
N LYS A 15 7.95 13.74 1.91
CA LYS A 15 7.08 14.18 3.01
C LYS A 15 6.50 13.03 3.82
N VAL A 16 6.94 11.80 3.58
CA VAL A 16 6.54 10.62 4.35
C VAL A 16 7.47 10.52 5.57
N ALA A 17 6.91 10.18 6.72
CA ALA A 17 7.69 10.00 7.93
C ALA A 17 8.72 8.87 7.75
N THR A 18 9.90 9.01 8.36
CA THR A 18 10.99 8.03 8.21
C THR A 18 10.56 6.62 8.62
N ASP A 19 9.81 6.49 9.71
CA ASP A 19 9.31 5.18 10.16
C ASP A 19 8.38 4.56 9.12
N ASP A 20 7.54 5.37 8.47
CA ASP A 20 6.62 4.88 7.45
C ASP A 20 7.35 4.45 6.18
N LEU A 21 8.43 5.12 5.81
CA LEU A 21 9.30 4.67 4.71
C LEU A 21 9.87 3.30 5.02
N ARG A 22 10.35 3.10 6.24
CA ARG A 22 10.92 1.84 6.68
C ARG A 22 9.86 0.73 6.67
N PHE A 23 8.65 1.01 7.13
CA PHE A 23 7.54 0.06 7.09
C PHE A 23 7.15 -0.29 5.65
N ARG A 24 7.05 0.71 4.78
CA ARG A 24 6.64 0.51 3.38
C ARG A 24 7.63 -0.37 2.61
N PHE A 25 8.92 -0.16 2.81
CA PHE A 25 9.97 -0.86 2.08
C PHE A 25 10.61 -1.99 2.88
N LEU A 26 10.22 -2.16 4.14
CA LEU A 26 10.67 -3.23 5.04
C LEU A 26 12.19 -3.28 5.19
N SER A 27 12.84 -2.12 5.11
CA SER A 27 14.29 -1.99 5.25
C SER A 27 14.62 -0.61 5.86
N GLY A 28 15.89 -0.42 6.24
CA GLY A 28 16.33 0.83 6.86
C GLY A 28 16.50 1.97 5.88
N VAL A 29 15.46 2.32 5.15
CA VAL A 29 15.46 3.34 4.11
C VAL A 29 15.16 4.70 4.72
N ASN A 30 15.99 5.71 4.43
CA ASN A 30 15.76 7.10 4.83
C ASN A 30 15.16 7.94 3.70
N SER A 31 15.28 7.48 2.47
CA SER A 31 14.75 8.14 1.30
C SER A 31 14.45 7.11 0.22
N VAL A 32 13.60 7.48 -0.73
CA VAL A 32 13.19 6.60 -1.83
C VAL A 32 14.09 6.91 -3.03
N SER A 33 14.72 5.87 -3.61
CA SER A 33 15.61 6.00 -4.75
C SER A 33 14.84 6.26 -6.04
N ASP A 34 15.56 6.78 -7.05
CA ASP A 34 14.98 6.97 -8.38
C ASP A 34 14.53 5.64 -9.00
N ASP A 35 15.24 4.55 -8.73
CA ASP A 35 14.85 3.22 -9.24
C ASP A 35 13.54 2.75 -8.60
N GLN A 36 13.33 3.00 -7.32
CA GLN A 36 12.07 2.68 -6.65
C GLN A 36 10.92 3.50 -7.23
N ILE A 37 11.13 4.79 -7.47
CA ILE A 37 10.13 5.65 -8.10
C ILE A 37 9.81 5.14 -9.51
N ALA A 38 10.83 4.80 -10.30
CA ALA A 38 10.64 4.31 -11.67
C ALA A 38 9.77 3.04 -11.70
N ARG A 39 9.97 2.13 -10.75
CA ARG A 39 9.15 0.92 -10.67
C ARG A 39 7.69 1.21 -10.32
N MET A 40 7.44 2.25 -9.54
CA MET A 40 6.06 2.65 -9.21
C MET A 40 5.37 3.34 -10.39
N VAL A 41 6.12 4.08 -11.20
CA VAL A 41 5.59 4.75 -12.39
C VAL A 41 5.27 3.73 -13.49
N ASP A 42 6.13 2.72 -13.63
CA ASP A 42 6.09 1.78 -14.75
C ASP A 42 5.28 0.52 -14.44
N VAL A 43 4.07 0.71 -13.92
CA VAL A 43 3.14 -0.38 -13.64
C VAL A 43 2.37 -0.77 -14.91
N ASP A 44 2.02 -2.04 -15.05
CA ASP A 44 1.38 -2.57 -16.26
C ASP A 44 -0.13 -2.35 -16.33
N HIS A 45 -0.75 -1.92 -15.24
CA HIS A 45 -2.20 -1.71 -15.12
C HIS A 45 -3.04 -2.96 -15.36
N LYS A 46 -2.42 -4.13 -15.30
CA LYS A 46 -3.09 -5.43 -15.40
C LYS A 46 -2.93 -6.23 -14.12
N GLN A 47 -1.70 -6.55 -13.76
CA GLN A 47 -1.37 -7.24 -12.51
C GLN A 47 -0.92 -6.29 -11.43
N THR A 48 -0.44 -5.10 -11.82
CA THR A 48 0.06 -4.09 -10.89
C THR A 48 -0.64 -2.76 -11.16
N GLU A 49 -1.14 -2.12 -10.11
CA GLU A 49 -1.85 -0.85 -10.21
C GLU A 49 -1.50 0.05 -9.05
N ASP A 50 -1.34 1.35 -9.34
CA ASP A 50 -1.18 2.39 -8.33
C ASP A 50 -2.51 3.10 -8.11
N PHE A 51 -2.88 3.25 -6.86
CA PHE A 51 -4.01 4.09 -6.44
C PHE A 51 -3.46 5.32 -5.77
N LEU A 52 -3.90 6.48 -6.23
CA LEU A 52 -3.38 7.76 -5.75
C LEU A 52 -4.52 8.55 -5.10
N ALA A 53 -4.26 9.10 -3.92
CA ALA A 53 -5.23 9.95 -3.22
C ALA A 53 -4.72 11.38 -3.19
N PHE A 54 -5.57 12.31 -3.60
CA PHE A 54 -5.23 13.73 -3.65
C PHE A 54 -6.12 14.52 -2.69
N ALA A 55 -5.53 15.53 -2.05
CA ALA A 55 -6.25 16.50 -1.25
C ALA A 55 -5.76 17.89 -1.65
N ASP A 56 -6.67 18.78 -2.03
CA ASP A 56 -6.33 20.16 -2.45
C ASP A 56 -5.26 20.20 -3.55
N GLY A 57 -5.31 19.26 -4.48
CA GLY A 57 -4.36 19.18 -5.58
C GLY A 57 -3.03 18.53 -5.27
N ALA A 58 -2.80 18.13 -4.03
CA ALA A 58 -1.54 17.50 -3.61
C ALA A 58 -1.73 15.99 -3.39
N LEU A 59 -0.74 15.19 -3.79
CA LEU A 59 -0.75 13.76 -3.55
C LEU A 59 -0.50 13.51 -2.06
N VAL A 60 -1.44 12.86 -1.38
CA VAL A 60 -1.37 12.65 0.06
C VAL A 60 -1.27 11.18 0.47
N ALA A 61 -1.58 10.25 -0.44
CA ALA A 61 -1.44 8.82 -0.15
C ALA A 61 -1.29 8.03 -1.44
N THR A 62 -0.61 6.88 -1.35
CA THR A 62 -0.48 5.93 -2.47
C THR A 62 -0.83 4.54 -1.99
N GLY A 63 -1.40 3.73 -2.87
CA GLY A 63 -1.60 2.30 -2.65
C GLY A 63 -1.15 1.53 -3.88
N LEU A 64 -0.16 0.67 -3.72
CA LEU A 64 0.30 -0.20 -4.80
C LEU A 64 -0.33 -1.58 -4.61
N VAL A 65 -0.95 -2.08 -5.66
CA VAL A 65 -1.59 -3.41 -5.64
C VAL A 65 -0.95 -4.27 -6.72
N ALA A 66 -0.51 -5.45 -6.33
CA ALA A 66 0.06 -6.43 -7.25
C ALA A 66 -0.66 -7.76 -7.11
N SER A 67 -1.25 -8.25 -8.20
CA SER A 67 -1.96 -9.53 -8.19
C SER A 67 -1.14 -10.61 -8.87
N ASP A 68 -1.44 -11.88 -8.56
CA ASP A 68 -0.87 -13.00 -9.30
C ASP A 68 -1.54 -13.12 -10.68
N GLU A 69 -0.98 -13.96 -11.55
CA GLU A 69 -1.51 -14.13 -12.92
C GLU A 69 -2.96 -14.63 -12.92
N ALA A 70 -3.30 -15.49 -12.00
CA ALA A 70 -4.64 -16.04 -11.88
C ALA A 70 -5.64 -15.06 -11.27
N ARG A 71 -5.18 -13.92 -10.76
CA ARG A 71 -5.99 -12.94 -10.03
C ARG A 71 -6.70 -13.56 -8.84
N ASP A 72 -6.06 -14.54 -8.19
CA ASP A 72 -6.60 -15.15 -6.99
C ASP A 72 -6.21 -14.37 -5.75
N ARG A 73 -4.97 -13.92 -5.69
CA ARG A 73 -4.41 -13.16 -4.57
C ARG A 73 -3.80 -11.87 -5.06
N ALA A 74 -3.97 -10.81 -4.29
CA ALA A 74 -3.30 -9.53 -4.53
C ALA A 74 -2.66 -9.05 -3.24
N GLU A 75 -1.52 -8.40 -3.38
CA GLU A 75 -0.81 -7.77 -2.27
C GLU A 75 -0.93 -6.26 -2.40
N VAL A 76 -1.21 -5.58 -1.29
CA VAL A 76 -1.37 -4.14 -1.25
C VAL A 76 -0.38 -3.53 -0.28
N ALA A 77 0.15 -2.35 -0.64
CA ALA A 77 1.00 -1.56 0.24
C ALA A 77 0.54 -0.10 0.16
N ILE A 78 0.20 0.47 1.31
CA ILE A 78 -0.33 1.84 1.40
C ILE A 78 0.61 2.70 2.22
N VAL A 79 0.81 3.93 1.75
CA VAL A 79 1.59 4.95 2.46
C VAL A 79 0.81 6.25 2.47
N VAL A 80 0.78 6.93 3.61
CA VAL A 80 0.12 8.23 3.77
C VAL A 80 1.18 9.26 4.14
N ARG A 81 1.08 10.46 3.53
CA ARG A 81 2.01 11.56 3.82
C ARG A 81 1.92 11.95 5.31
N GLY A 82 3.07 12.28 5.91
CA GLY A 82 3.17 12.48 7.34
C GLY A 82 2.21 13.52 7.93
N ASP A 83 1.97 14.61 7.19
CA ASP A 83 1.07 15.68 7.65
C ASP A 83 -0.42 15.37 7.41
N HIS A 84 -0.73 14.22 6.81
CA HIS A 84 -2.11 13.78 6.54
C HIS A 84 -2.46 12.48 7.25
N LYS A 85 -1.63 12.02 8.18
CA LYS A 85 -1.89 10.81 8.95
C LYS A 85 -3.02 11.04 9.96
N ASN A 86 -3.68 9.95 10.36
CA ASN A 86 -4.75 9.96 11.36
C ASN A 86 -6.00 10.75 10.95
N ARG A 87 -6.23 10.86 9.63
CA ARG A 87 -7.42 11.53 9.08
C ARG A 87 -8.33 10.56 8.34
N GLY A 88 -8.11 9.25 8.50
CA GLY A 88 -8.93 8.24 7.84
C GLY A 88 -8.61 7.98 6.37
N ILE A 89 -7.55 8.60 5.84
CA ILE A 89 -7.19 8.47 4.41
C ILE A 89 -6.79 7.03 4.09
N GLY A 90 -5.95 6.42 4.94
CA GLY A 90 -5.53 5.02 4.75
C GLY A 90 -6.70 4.06 4.80
N TRP A 91 -7.61 4.26 5.74
CA TRP A 91 -8.82 3.46 5.89
C TRP A 91 -9.70 3.56 4.63
N THR A 92 -9.94 4.77 4.15
CA THR A 92 -10.75 5.02 2.95
C THR A 92 -10.10 4.42 1.71
N LEU A 93 -8.80 4.62 1.55
CA LEU A 93 -8.06 4.12 0.39
C LEU A 93 -8.04 2.59 0.37
N LEU A 94 -7.80 1.94 1.50
CA LEU A 94 -7.80 0.48 1.59
C LEU A 94 -9.18 -0.08 1.27
N GLY A 95 -10.24 0.54 1.79
CA GLY A 95 -11.61 0.13 1.48
C GLY A 95 -11.91 0.21 -0.02
N HIS A 96 -11.47 1.30 -0.66
CA HIS A 96 -11.65 1.49 -2.10
C HIS A 96 -10.88 0.43 -2.90
N ILE A 97 -9.63 0.15 -2.51
CA ILE A 97 -8.80 -0.86 -3.15
C ILE A 97 -9.44 -2.25 -3.01
N ALA A 98 -9.96 -2.57 -1.82
CA ALA A 98 -10.60 -3.87 -1.58
C ALA A 98 -11.82 -4.05 -2.49
N GLU A 99 -12.65 -3.01 -2.65
CA GLU A 99 -13.80 -3.07 -3.55
C GLU A 99 -13.38 -3.23 -5.01
N HIS A 100 -12.33 -2.52 -5.42
CA HIS A 100 -11.79 -2.66 -6.78
C HIS A 100 -11.27 -4.09 -7.01
N ALA A 101 -10.50 -4.62 -6.07
CA ALA A 101 -9.96 -5.98 -6.17
C ALA A 101 -11.09 -7.01 -6.25
N ARG A 102 -12.13 -6.83 -5.43
CA ARG A 102 -13.28 -7.72 -5.46
C ARG A 102 -13.98 -7.68 -6.83
N SER A 103 -14.10 -6.50 -7.43
CA SER A 103 -14.72 -6.35 -8.75
C SER A 103 -13.96 -7.06 -9.86
N LEU A 104 -12.65 -7.28 -9.67
CA LEU A 104 -11.81 -8.01 -10.61
C LEU A 104 -11.81 -9.52 -10.36
N GLY A 105 -12.54 -9.99 -9.35
CA GLY A 105 -12.61 -11.41 -9.02
C GLY A 105 -11.46 -11.89 -8.14
N ILE A 106 -10.68 -10.99 -7.58
CA ILE A 106 -9.60 -11.34 -6.66
C ILE A 106 -10.22 -11.88 -5.37
N ARG A 107 -9.80 -13.08 -4.94
CA ARG A 107 -10.38 -13.75 -3.79
C ARG A 107 -9.78 -13.30 -2.47
N PHE A 108 -8.47 -13.02 -2.45
CA PHE A 108 -7.75 -12.66 -1.22
C PHE A 108 -6.92 -11.41 -1.46
N LEU A 109 -7.07 -10.45 -0.55
CA LEU A 109 -6.22 -9.26 -0.51
C LEU A 109 -5.33 -9.38 0.71
N GLU A 110 -4.02 -9.21 0.51
CA GLU A 110 -3.02 -9.41 1.55
C GLU A 110 -2.09 -8.22 1.64
N SER A 111 -1.53 -8.00 2.83
CA SER A 111 -0.50 -7.00 3.06
C SER A 111 0.54 -7.59 3.99
N VAL A 112 1.82 -7.42 3.66
CA VAL A 112 2.92 -7.83 4.55
C VAL A 112 3.33 -6.59 5.33
N GLU A 113 3.26 -6.69 6.65
CA GLU A 113 3.50 -5.55 7.53
C GLU A 113 4.61 -5.86 8.51
N ASP A 114 5.40 -4.83 8.87
CA ASP A 114 6.25 -4.92 10.05
C ASP A 114 5.33 -5.05 11.27
N ARG A 115 5.64 -5.99 12.15
CA ARG A 115 4.78 -6.25 13.32
C ARG A 115 4.61 -5.04 14.23
N HIS A 116 5.52 -4.09 14.15
CA HIS A 116 5.47 -2.86 14.95
C HIS A 116 4.66 -1.74 14.30
N ASN A 117 4.20 -1.94 13.06
CA ASN A 117 3.36 -0.96 12.37
C ASN A 117 1.91 -1.09 12.84
N GLN A 118 1.67 -0.75 14.10
CA GLN A 118 0.35 -0.93 14.72
C GLN A 118 -0.74 -0.12 14.05
N ALA A 119 -0.41 1.08 13.57
CA ALA A 119 -1.40 1.94 12.93
C ALA A 119 -1.98 1.28 11.67
N ALA A 120 -1.14 0.71 10.81
CA ALA A 120 -1.61 0.02 9.61
C ALA A 120 -2.39 -1.24 9.96
N ILE A 121 -1.90 -2.03 10.93
CA ILE A 121 -2.54 -3.27 11.35
C ILE A 121 -3.94 -2.98 11.93
N GLU A 122 -4.09 -1.93 12.70
CA GLU A 122 -5.40 -1.55 13.26
C GLU A 122 -6.39 -1.16 12.17
N VAL A 123 -5.96 -0.38 11.18
CA VAL A 123 -6.81 -0.02 10.03
C VAL A 123 -7.27 -1.28 9.30
N GLU A 124 -6.36 -2.20 9.07
CA GLU A 124 -6.66 -3.44 8.36
C GLU A 124 -7.61 -4.32 9.16
N ARG A 125 -7.42 -4.43 10.46
CA ARG A 125 -8.35 -5.18 11.33
C ARG A 125 -9.74 -4.58 11.33
N ASP A 126 -9.85 -3.26 11.37
CA ASP A 126 -11.14 -2.56 11.34
C ASP A 126 -11.90 -2.86 10.06
N LEU A 127 -11.19 -3.13 8.97
CA LEU A 127 -11.78 -3.49 7.68
C LEU A 127 -12.00 -4.99 7.51
N GLY A 128 -11.77 -5.77 8.56
CA GLY A 128 -12.06 -7.20 8.56
C GLY A 128 -10.90 -8.10 8.16
N PHE A 129 -9.68 -7.59 8.12
CA PHE A 129 -8.49 -8.41 7.84
C PHE A 129 -8.08 -9.19 9.07
N SER A 130 -7.57 -10.40 8.86
CA SER A 130 -6.97 -11.22 9.91
C SER A 130 -5.45 -11.11 9.85
N VAL A 131 -4.79 -11.27 11.00
CA VAL A 131 -3.34 -11.11 11.14
C VAL A 131 -2.73 -12.47 11.50
N LYS A 132 -1.69 -12.88 10.77
CA LYS A 132 -0.98 -14.15 10.98
C LYS A 132 0.53 -13.92 10.89
N PRO A 133 1.35 -14.77 11.51
CA PRO A 133 2.79 -14.71 11.30
C PRO A 133 3.14 -14.88 9.83
N TYR A 134 4.18 -14.19 9.38
CA TYR A 134 4.66 -14.29 8.00
C TYR A 134 5.83 -15.27 7.95
N GLY A 135 5.56 -16.51 7.57
CA GLY A 135 6.58 -17.53 7.49
C GLY A 135 7.38 -17.67 8.79
N ASP A 136 8.70 -17.73 8.67
CA ASP A 136 9.61 -17.86 9.81
C ASP A 136 10.20 -16.52 10.27
N ASP A 137 9.76 -15.40 9.69
CA ASP A 137 10.28 -14.08 10.04
C ASP A 137 9.46 -13.48 11.19
N PRO A 138 10.03 -13.40 12.42
CA PRO A 138 9.29 -12.90 13.57
C PRO A 138 9.05 -11.39 13.54
N THR A 139 9.69 -10.66 12.62
CA THR A 139 9.51 -9.21 12.50
C THR A 139 8.34 -8.82 11.61
N LEU A 140 7.79 -9.78 10.86
CA LEU A 140 6.74 -9.52 9.89
C LEU A 140 5.47 -10.29 10.21
N VAL A 141 4.35 -9.73 9.78
CA VAL A 141 3.05 -10.40 9.80
C VAL A 141 2.41 -10.27 8.43
N VAL A 142 1.56 -11.21 8.06
CA VAL A 142 0.70 -11.08 6.90
C VAL A 142 -0.72 -10.81 7.37
N VAL A 143 -1.32 -9.81 6.75
CA VAL A 143 -2.68 -9.39 7.02
C VAL A 143 -3.49 -9.76 5.79
N SER A 144 -4.59 -10.47 5.96
CA SER A 144 -5.30 -11.07 4.83
C SER A 144 -6.81 -10.97 5.01
N LYS A 145 -7.51 -10.75 3.90
CA LYS A 145 -8.96 -10.73 3.86
C LYS A 145 -9.46 -11.48 2.65
N GLN A 146 -10.43 -12.37 2.86
CA GLN A 146 -11.14 -13.03 1.77
C GLN A 146 -12.21 -12.06 1.24
N LEU A 147 -12.10 -11.69 -0.04
CA LEU A 147 -12.99 -10.70 -0.67
C LEU A 147 -14.23 -11.35 -1.27
N CYS A 148 -14.08 -12.55 -1.81
CA CYS A 148 -15.19 -13.29 -2.39
C CYS A 148 -14.92 -14.79 -2.29
N ARG A 149 -15.95 -15.56 -2.42
CA ARG A 149 -15.91 -17.03 -2.28
C ARG A 149 -15.44 -17.74 -3.54
#